data_32b689baa4db33288b7c67dc79425db7
#
_entry.id   32b689baa4db33288b7c67dc79425db7
#
_cell.length_a   1.000
_cell.length_b   1.000
_cell.length_c   1.000
_cell.angle_alpha   90.00
_cell.angle_beta   90.00
_cell.angle_gamma   90.00
#
_symmetry.space_group_name_H-M   'P 1'
#
loop_
_entity.id
_entity.type
_entity.pdbx_description
1 polymer ?
#
loop_
_entity_poly.entity_id
_entity_poly.type
_entity_poly.pdbx_seq_one_letter_code
_entity_poly.pdbx_strand_id
1 'polypeptide(L)'
;MLNTPGKQEYTPQLISRRGEAIAWITALLAIIGWSILMVSGRAVSPAVPFLAVFLIFSGMAISLGNWMDRRTVLVIGEDGLEFRNGLRRINISWQDISEVRVNPSQWGKKVQVYGQRTYFSFRTLSEVKVQNEIKGRFGFEQGDDILRQIILHSGLEIVERQGEGYYYARK
;
A
#
# COMPACT_ATOMS: atom_id res chain seq x y z
N MET A 1 9.55 22.47 -3.76
CA MET A 1 8.16 22.04 -3.46
C MET A 1 7.35 23.29 -3.17
N LEU A 2 6.45 23.66 -4.06
CA LEU A 2 5.59 24.83 -3.90
C LEU A 2 4.47 24.46 -2.93
N ASN A 3 4.59 24.90 -1.68
CA ASN A 3 3.50 24.84 -0.72
C ASN A 3 2.40 25.81 -1.18
N THR A 4 1.42 25.30 -1.90
CA THR A 4 0.20 26.07 -2.18
C THR A 4 -0.53 26.22 -0.84
N PRO A 5 -0.86 27.44 -0.39
CA PRO A 5 -1.57 27.64 0.86
C PRO A 5 -2.89 26.86 0.82
N GLY A 6 -3.13 26.06 1.87
CA GLY A 6 -4.36 25.25 2.00
C GLY A 6 -4.29 23.79 1.53
N LYS A 7 -3.17 23.30 0.95
CA LYS A 7 -3.02 21.89 0.58
C LYS A 7 -1.94 21.21 1.39
N GLN A 8 -2.30 20.13 2.10
CA GLN A 8 -1.38 19.28 2.84
C GLN A 8 -1.14 17.99 2.06
N GLU A 9 0.13 17.70 1.80
CA GLU A 9 0.57 16.50 1.06
C GLU A 9 1.19 15.50 2.03
N TYR A 10 0.71 14.25 1.95
CA TYR A 10 1.16 13.14 2.78
C TYR A 10 1.69 12.03 1.90
N THR A 11 2.84 11.47 2.29
CA THR A 11 3.45 10.31 1.64
C THR A 11 3.62 9.17 2.65
N PRO A 12 3.43 7.91 2.24
CA PRO A 12 3.63 6.79 3.15
C PRO A 12 5.12 6.55 3.41
N GLN A 13 5.44 6.03 4.58
CA GLN A 13 6.74 5.41 4.82
C GLN A 13 6.86 4.13 4.01
N LEU A 14 8.01 3.94 3.39
CA LEU A 14 8.26 2.87 2.44
C LEU A 14 9.03 1.73 3.08
N ILE A 15 8.65 0.50 2.77
CA ILE A 15 9.42 -0.69 3.13
C ILE A 15 10.77 -0.65 2.42
N SER A 16 11.79 -1.19 3.09
CA SER A 16 13.14 -1.32 2.53
C SER A 16 13.14 -2.13 1.22
N ARG A 17 13.94 -1.70 0.23
CA ARG A 17 14.14 -2.41 -1.05
C ARG A 17 14.86 -3.75 -0.92
N ARG A 18 15.29 -4.14 0.28
CA ARG A 18 16.03 -5.40 0.49
C ARG A 18 15.26 -6.62 -0.01
N GLY A 19 13.94 -6.68 0.25
CA GLY A 19 13.09 -7.77 -0.24
C GLY A 19 13.02 -7.84 -1.77
N GLU A 20 12.94 -6.69 -2.44
CA GLU A 20 12.98 -6.60 -3.91
C GLU A 20 14.32 -7.09 -4.47
N ALA A 21 15.43 -6.63 -3.90
CA ALA A 21 16.77 -7.07 -4.30
C ALA A 21 16.96 -8.58 -4.10
N ILE A 22 16.54 -9.13 -2.97
CA ILE A 22 16.60 -10.57 -2.70
C ILE A 22 15.78 -11.35 -3.74
N ALA A 23 14.55 -10.91 -4.04
CA ALA A 23 13.70 -11.58 -5.02
C ALA A 23 14.37 -11.63 -6.41
N TRP A 24 14.96 -10.54 -6.87
CA TRP A 24 15.66 -10.48 -8.16
C TRP A 24 16.95 -11.31 -8.16
N ILE A 25 17.73 -11.28 -7.09
CA ILE A 25 18.95 -12.13 -6.96
C ILE A 25 18.55 -13.60 -7.02
N THR A 26 17.51 -14.01 -6.30
CA THR A 26 17.03 -15.39 -6.29
C THR A 26 16.53 -15.82 -7.66
N ALA A 27 15.78 -14.97 -8.37
CA ALA A 27 15.33 -15.22 -9.73
C ALA A 27 16.52 -15.40 -10.70
N LEU A 28 17.52 -14.52 -10.60
CA LEU A 28 18.73 -14.58 -11.42
C LEU A 28 19.51 -15.88 -11.18
N LEU A 29 19.71 -16.26 -9.92
CA LEU A 29 20.40 -17.52 -9.56
C LEU A 29 19.64 -18.74 -10.08
N ALA A 30 18.32 -18.74 -10.04
CA ALA A 30 17.51 -19.82 -10.60
C ALA A 30 17.66 -19.92 -12.12
N ILE A 31 17.72 -18.81 -12.85
CA ILE A 31 17.94 -18.77 -14.31
C ILE A 31 19.34 -19.31 -14.63
N ILE A 32 20.37 -18.83 -13.93
CA ILE A 32 21.76 -19.28 -14.13
C ILE A 32 21.86 -20.79 -13.87
N GLY A 33 21.32 -21.27 -12.76
CA GLY A 33 21.31 -22.70 -12.43
C GLY A 33 20.61 -23.54 -13.49
N TRP A 34 19.45 -23.09 -13.97
CA TRP A 34 18.73 -23.75 -15.06
C TRP A 34 19.57 -23.77 -16.35
N SER A 35 20.17 -22.66 -16.72
CA SER A 35 21.03 -22.56 -17.92
C SER A 35 22.21 -23.52 -17.86
N ILE A 36 22.87 -23.64 -16.70
CA ILE A 36 23.99 -24.56 -16.49
C ILE A 36 23.53 -26.02 -16.67
N LEU A 37 22.36 -26.38 -16.10
CA LEU A 37 21.80 -27.72 -16.24
C LEU A 37 21.50 -28.05 -17.72
N MET A 38 20.94 -27.10 -18.47
CA MET A 38 20.66 -27.27 -19.91
C MET A 38 21.93 -27.50 -20.72
N VAL A 39 22.98 -26.68 -20.49
CA VAL A 39 24.25 -26.79 -21.19
C VAL A 39 24.99 -28.10 -20.83
N SER A 40 24.81 -28.60 -19.61
CA SER A 40 25.42 -29.86 -19.15
C SER A 40 24.83 -31.13 -19.78
N GLY A 41 23.80 -31.00 -20.64
CA GLY A 41 23.14 -32.13 -21.29
C GLY A 41 22.35 -33.04 -20.34
N ARG A 42 22.11 -32.61 -19.11
CA ARG A 42 21.35 -33.39 -18.11
C ARG A 42 19.85 -33.24 -18.35
N ALA A 43 19.12 -34.33 -18.13
CA ALA A 43 17.67 -34.26 -18.12
C ALA A 43 17.20 -33.31 -17.01
N VAL A 44 16.55 -32.20 -17.39
CA VAL A 44 16.06 -31.18 -16.46
C VAL A 44 14.60 -31.46 -16.17
N SER A 45 14.26 -31.62 -14.88
CA SER A 45 12.86 -31.73 -14.47
C SER A 45 12.06 -30.49 -14.91
N PRO A 46 10.82 -30.64 -15.42
CA PRO A 46 9.95 -29.52 -15.75
C PRO A 46 9.69 -28.53 -14.59
N ALA A 47 9.89 -28.98 -13.35
CA ALA A 47 9.77 -28.12 -12.17
C ALA A 47 10.80 -26.99 -12.15
N VAL A 48 11.99 -27.18 -12.73
CA VAL A 48 13.07 -26.16 -12.71
C VAL A 48 12.71 -24.92 -13.52
N PRO A 49 12.34 -25.01 -14.81
CA PRO A 49 11.89 -23.82 -15.57
C PRO A 49 10.65 -23.21 -14.97
N PHE A 50 9.69 -23.99 -14.46
CA PHE A 50 8.51 -23.48 -13.78
C PHE A 50 8.89 -22.62 -12.57
N LEU A 51 9.82 -23.10 -11.73
CA LEU A 51 10.33 -22.34 -10.57
C LEU A 51 10.99 -21.03 -11.00
N ALA A 52 11.84 -21.08 -12.04
CA ALA A 52 12.51 -19.87 -12.54
C ALA A 52 11.50 -18.81 -13.00
N VAL A 53 10.50 -19.22 -13.80
CA VAL A 53 9.42 -18.34 -14.26
C VAL A 53 8.62 -17.78 -13.08
N PHE A 54 8.25 -18.61 -12.11
CA PHE A 54 7.53 -18.19 -10.90
C PHE A 54 8.31 -17.13 -10.11
N LEU A 55 9.63 -17.31 -9.95
CA LEU A 55 10.48 -16.35 -9.23
C LEU A 55 10.59 -15.00 -9.98
N ILE A 56 10.64 -15.02 -11.33
CA ILE A 56 10.62 -13.79 -12.13
C ILE A 56 9.31 -13.04 -11.90
N PHE A 57 8.16 -13.72 -12.02
CA PHE A 57 6.86 -13.09 -11.80
C PHE A 57 6.71 -12.54 -10.38
N SER A 58 7.22 -13.27 -9.38
CA SER A 58 7.26 -12.81 -7.99
C SER A 58 8.10 -11.54 -7.84
N GLY A 59 9.29 -11.49 -8.44
CA GLY A 59 10.15 -10.30 -8.46
C GLY A 59 9.45 -9.09 -9.12
N MET A 60 8.79 -9.31 -10.26
CA MET A 60 8.02 -8.28 -10.95
C MET A 60 6.86 -7.75 -10.10
N ALA A 61 6.12 -8.63 -9.44
CA ALA A 61 5.01 -8.26 -8.57
C ALA A 61 5.47 -7.41 -7.37
N ILE A 62 6.58 -7.81 -6.73
CA ILE A 62 7.20 -7.06 -5.63
C ILE A 62 7.68 -5.69 -6.12
N SER A 63 8.35 -5.63 -7.28
CA SER A 63 8.83 -4.37 -7.86
C SER A 63 7.67 -3.44 -8.21
N LEU A 64 6.59 -3.97 -8.79
CA LEU A 64 5.40 -3.19 -9.10
C LEU A 64 4.75 -2.63 -7.82
N GLY A 65 4.60 -3.46 -6.79
CA GLY A 65 4.08 -3.01 -5.49
C GLY A 65 4.91 -1.88 -4.89
N ASN A 66 6.23 -2.05 -4.84
CA ASN A 66 7.16 -1.03 -4.35
C ASN A 66 7.14 0.26 -5.19
N TRP A 67 6.94 0.14 -6.51
CA TRP A 67 6.81 1.29 -7.39
C TRP A 67 5.52 2.05 -7.13
N MET A 68 4.39 1.34 -6.94
CA MET A 68 3.10 1.94 -6.59
C MET A 68 3.18 2.67 -5.24
N ASP A 69 3.76 2.04 -4.23
CA ASP A 69 3.89 2.64 -2.90
C ASP A 69 4.68 3.95 -2.93
N ARG A 70 5.77 4.00 -3.73
CA ARG A 70 6.57 5.22 -3.91
C ARG A 70 5.86 6.34 -4.66
N ARG A 71 4.87 6.00 -5.47
CA ARG A 71 4.04 6.95 -6.21
C ARG A 71 2.76 7.29 -5.46
N THR A 72 2.59 6.70 -4.25
CA THR A 72 1.41 6.96 -3.43
C THR A 72 1.56 8.29 -2.72
N VAL A 73 0.59 9.15 -2.97
CA VAL A 73 0.46 10.47 -2.37
C VAL A 73 -1.00 10.71 -2.03
N LEU A 74 -1.25 11.25 -0.86
CA LEU A 74 -2.56 11.71 -0.43
C LEU A 74 -2.48 13.21 -0.16
N VAL A 75 -3.31 13.98 -0.83
CA VAL A 75 -3.40 15.42 -0.67
C VAL A 75 -4.74 15.77 -0.04
N ILE A 76 -4.70 16.52 1.04
CA ILE A 76 -5.87 17.10 1.70
C ILE A 76 -5.95 18.57 1.30
N GLY A 77 -7.03 18.96 0.65
CA GLY A 77 -7.31 20.31 0.22
C GLY A 77 -8.58 20.86 0.87
N GLU A 78 -8.87 22.14 0.62
CA GLU A 78 -10.06 22.80 1.14
C GLU A 78 -11.36 22.17 0.62
N ASP A 79 -11.38 21.75 -0.65
CA ASP A 79 -12.59 21.22 -1.31
C ASP A 79 -12.72 19.69 -1.22
N GLY A 80 -11.66 18.97 -0.82
CA GLY A 80 -11.68 17.50 -0.80
C GLY A 80 -10.30 16.86 -0.74
N LEU A 81 -10.28 15.60 -1.14
CA LEU A 81 -9.13 14.70 -1.10
C LEU A 81 -8.66 14.34 -2.50
N GLU A 82 -7.38 14.29 -2.71
CA GLU A 82 -6.77 13.69 -3.88
C GLU A 82 -5.86 12.52 -3.45
N PHE A 83 -6.13 11.34 -4.00
CA PHE A 83 -5.29 10.16 -3.81
C PHE A 83 -4.66 9.74 -5.13
N ARG A 84 -3.33 9.56 -5.14
CA ARG A 84 -2.54 9.07 -6.28
C ARG A 84 -1.69 7.88 -5.85
N ASN A 85 -1.58 6.85 -6.67
CA ASN A 85 -0.71 5.70 -6.40
C ASN A 85 0.09 5.22 -7.64
N GLY A 86 0.33 6.10 -8.60
CA GLY A 86 1.04 5.78 -9.84
C GLY A 86 0.16 5.12 -10.92
N LEU A 87 -0.80 4.26 -10.57
CA LEU A 87 -1.73 3.62 -11.51
C LEU A 87 -3.04 4.39 -11.68
N ARG A 88 -3.47 5.06 -10.62
CA ARG A 88 -4.74 5.79 -10.63
C ARG A 88 -4.64 7.08 -9.84
N ARG A 89 -5.49 8.03 -10.22
CA ARG A 89 -5.72 9.28 -9.51
C ARG A 89 -7.19 9.38 -9.18
N ILE A 90 -7.50 9.67 -7.93
CA ILE A 90 -8.85 9.78 -7.41
C ILE A 90 -8.98 11.13 -6.74
N ASN A 91 -10.00 11.90 -7.12
CA ASN A 91 -10.40 13.12 -6.45
C ASN A 91 -11.80 12.90 -5.88
N ILE A 92 -11.98 13.21 -4.60
CA ILE A 92 -13.26 13.08 -3.90
C ILE A 92 -13.49 14.39 -3.15
N SER A 93 -14.61 15.08 -3.42
CA SER A 93 -15.00 16.24 -2.63
C SER A 93 -15.48 15.81 -1.25
N TRP A 94 -15.39 16.69 -0.26
CA TRP A 94 -15.83 16.36 1.11
C TRP A 94 -17.31 15.95 1.16
N GLN A 95 -18.11 16.54 0.31
CA GLN A 95 -19.55 16.24 0.23
C GLN A 95 -19.87 14.90 -0.42
N ASP A 96 -18.95 14.38 -1.27
CA ASP A 96 -19.13 13.11 -1.96
C ASP A 96 -18.69 11.91 -1.11
N ILE A 97 -17.99 12.14 0.00
CA ILE A 97 -17.62 11.07 0.92
C ILE A 97 -18.88 10.57 1.61
N SER A 98 -19.24 9.34 1.35
CA SER A 98 -20.42 8.69 1.90
C SER A 98 -20.12 7.86 3.15
N GLU A 99 -18.92 7.28 3.21
CA GLU A 99 -18.58 6.29 4.21
C GLU A 99 -17.07 6.20 4.44
N VAL A 100 -16.67 5.97 5.67
CA VAL A 100 -15.29 5.63 6.05
C VAL A 100 -15.29 4.40 6.95
N ARG A 101 -14.59 3.34 6.52
CA ARG A 101 -14.38 2.12 7.30
C ARG A 101 -12.96 2.07 7.82
N VAL A 102 -12.84 1.81 9.11
CA VAL A 102 -11.55 1.63 9.78
C VAL A 102 -11.47 0.21 10.29
N ASN A 103 -10.63 -0.60 9.69
CA ASN A 103 -10.41 -1.98 10.07
C ASN A 103 -9.02 -2.11 10.71
N PRO A 104 -8.95 -2.31 12.04
CA PRO A 104 -7.69 -2.62 12.70
C PRO A 104 -7.15 -3.96 12.20
N SER A 105 -5.85 -4.05 12.10
CA SER A 105 -5.15 -5.28 11.76
C SER A 105 -3.82 -5.32 12.50
N GLN A 106 -3.20 -6.48 12.58
CA GLN A 106 -1.82 -6.62 13.10
C GLN A 106 -0.79 -5.72 12.37
N TRP A 107 -1.16 -5.22 11.19
CA TRP A 107 -0.36 -4.34 10.35
C TRP A 107 -0.91 -2.90 10.33
N GLY A 108 -1.32 -2.36 11.49
CA GLY A 108 -1.93 -1.05 11.62
C GLY A 108 -3.39 -1.01 11.15
N LYS A 109 -3.99 0.18 11.20
CA LYS A 109 -5.38 0.37 10.78
C LYS A 109 -5.44 0.53 9.26
N LYS A 110 -6.30 -0.25 8.61
CA LYS A 110 -6.65 -0.05 7.21
C LYS A 110 -7.87 0.87 7.16
N VAL A 111 -7.70 2.04 6.58
CA VAL A 111 -8.76 3.03 6.37
C VAL A 111 -9.22 2.94 4.93
N GLN A 112 -10.51 2.79 4.72
CA GLN A 112 -11.16 2.75 3.41
C GLN A 112 -12.13 3.93 3.35
N VAL A 113 -11.94 4.79 2.36
CA VAL A 113 -12.76 5.98 2.13
C VAL A 113 -13.58 5.74 0.88
N TYR A 114 -14.90 5.78 1.01
CA TYR A 114 -15.84 5.59 -0.08
C TYR A 114 -16.49 6.92 -0.46
N GLY A 115 -16.37 7.26 -1.72
CA GLY A 115 -17.17 8.31 -2.34
C GLY A 115 -18.32 7.71 -3.15
N GLN A 116 -19.16 8.57 -3.76
CA GLN A 116 -20.32 8.11 -4.53
C GLN A 116 -19.98 7.15 -5.67
N ARG A 117 -18.84 7.35 -6.35
CA ARG A 117 -18.44 6.56 -7.54
C ARG A 117 -17.05 5.93 -7.45
N THR A 118 -16.29 6.30 -6.43
CA THR A 118 -14.90 5.87 -6.28
C THR A 118 -14.59 5.54 -4.83
N TYR A 119 -13.55 4.75 -4.63
CA TYR A 119 -13.00 4.51 -3.30
C TYR A 119 -11.49 4.43 -3.34
N PHE A 120 -10.86 4.73 -2.23
CA PHE A 120 -9.45 4.43 -2.02
C PHE A 120 -9.22 3.89 -0.60
N SER A 121 -8.06 3.31 -0.38
CA SER A 121 -7.67 2.86 0.95
C SER A 121 -6.23 3.25 1.23
N PHE A 122 -5.97 3.56 2.49
CA PHE A 122 -4.62 3.77 3.00
C PHE A 122 -4.45 3.04 4.33
N ARG A 123 -3.20 2.93 4.80
CA ARG A 123 -2.88 2.35 6.11
C ARG A 123 -2.24 3.42 6.99
N THR A 124 -2.60 3.41 8.26
CA THR A 124 -1.84 4.15 9.27
C THR A 124 -0.46 3.50 9.46
N LEU A 125 0.45 4.20 10.11
CA LEU A 125 1.79 3.68 10.38
C LEU A 125 1.72 2.31 11.07
N SER A 126 2.48 1.39 10.55
CA SER A 126 2.64 0.04 11.08
C SER A 126 4.11 -0.29 11.28
N GLU A 127 4.39 -1.00 12.34
CA GLU A 127 5.73 -1.48 12.66
C GLU A 127 5.79 -3.00 12.51
N VAL A 128 6.73 -3.46 11.71
CA VAL A 128 7.07 -4.89 11.62
C VAL A 128 8.10 -5.20 12.69
N LYS A 129 7.68 -5.91 13.74
CA LYS A 129 8.55 -6.34 14.83
C LYS A 129 8.94 -7.80 14.61
N VAL A 130 10.24 -8.10 14.67
CA VAL A 130 10.80 -9.45 14.67
C VAL A 130 11.71 -9.55 15.88
N GLN A 131 11.47 -10.50 16.76
CA GLN A 131 12.22 -10.68 18.00
C GLN A 131 12.34 -9.39 18.84
N ASN A 132 11.23 -8.64 18.99
CA ASN A 132 11.15 -7.34 19.66
C ASN A 132 11.94 -6.18 19.01
N GLU A 133 12.58 -6.38 17.86
CA GLU A 133 13.20 -5.31 17.09
C GLU A 133 12.31 -4.84 15.96
N ILE A 134 12.23 -3.53 15.75
CA ILE A 134 11.51 -2.94 14.62
C ILE A 134 12.37 -3.15 13.37
N LYS A 135 11.94 -4.06 12.49
CA LYS A 135 12.64 -4.38 11.23
C LYS A 135 12.13 -3.53 10.04
N GLY A 136 10.98 -2.90 10.19
CA GLY A 136 10.42 -2.05 9.14
C GLY A 136 9.22 -1.26 9.61
N ARG A 137 8.97 -0.14 8.94
CA ARG A 137 7.78 0.69 9.10
C ARG A 137 7.16 0.92 7.72
N PHE A 138 5.86 0.97 7.65
CA PHE A 138 5.16 1.27 6.41
C PHE A 138 3.78 1.90 6.71
N GLY A 139 3.22 2.55 5.71
CA GLY A 139 1.97 3.30 5.86
C GLY A 139 2.21 4.78 6.15
N PHE A 140 1.15 5.51 6.38
CA PHE A 140 1.22 6.95 6.63
C PHE A 140 1.53 7.22 8.11
N GLU A 141 2.61 7.93 8.38
CA GLU A 141 3.01 8.29 9.74
C GLU A 141 1.93 9.10 10.45
N GLN A 142 1.34 10.06 9.73
CA GLN A 142 0.23 10.88 10.20
C GLN A 142 -1.14 10.26 9.86
N GLY A 143 -1.22 8.92 9.73
CA GLY A 143 -2.44 8.25 9.26
C GLY A 143 -3.66 8.47 10.16
N ASP A 144 -3.49 8.61 11.46
CA ASP A 144 -4.57 8.92 12.39
C ASP A 144 -5.03 10.40 12.26
N ASP A 145 -4.11 11.33 12.01
CA ASP A 145 -4.44 12.74 11.75
C ASP A 145 -5.17 12.89 10.41
N ILE A 146 -4.71 12.17 9.37
CA ILE A 146 -5.40 12.11 8.08
C ILE A 146 -6.84 11.62 8.27
N LEU A 147 -7.04 10.52 9.01
CA LEU A 147 -8.37 9.98 9.30
C LEU A 147 -9.23 11.01 10.03
N ARG A 148 -8.68 11.67 11.05
CA ARG A 148 -9.38 12.71 11.81
C ARG A 148 -9.81 13.87 10.93
N GLN A 149 -8.95 14.35 10.05
CA GLN A 149 -9.28 15.42 9.11
C GLN A 149 -10.38 15.01 8.13
N ILE A 150 -10.32 13.77 7.61
CA ILE A 150 -11.36 13.23 6.73
C ILE A 150 -12.72 13.25 7.43
N ILE A 151 -12.80 12.75 8.65
CA ILE A 151 -14.07 12.70 9.41
C ILE A 151 -14.59 14.11 9.69
N LEU A 152 -13.72 15.03 10.14
CA LEU A 152 -14.10 16.39 10.46
C LEU A 152 -14.64 17.15 9.25
N HIS A 153 -13.97 17.08 8.08
CA HIS A 153 -14.37 17.83 6.89
C HIS A 153 -15.55 17.19 6.17
N SER A 154 -15.72 15.86 6.24
CA SER A 154 -16.84 15.16 5.61
C SER A 154 -18.12 15.20 6.45
N GLY A 155 -18.06 15.57 7.73
CA GLY A 155 -19.20 15.59 8.64
C GLY A 155 -19.79 14.21 8.92
N LEU A 156 -18.98 13.16 8.84
CA LEU A 156 -19.42 11.79 9.11
C LEU A 156 -19.47 11.53 10.61
N GLU A 157 -20.46 10.74 11.02
CA GLU A 157 -20.64 10.31 12.41
C GLU A 157 -20.39 8.80 12.55
N ILE A 158 -20.00 8.37 13.75
CA ILE A 158 -19.87 6.94 14.05
C ILE A 158 -21.27 6.33 14.04
N VAL A 159 -21.47 5.34 13.15
CA VAL A 159 -22.74 4.60 13.07
C VAL A 159 -22.64 3.30 13.81
N GLU A 160 -21.52 2.57 13.70
CA GLU A 160 -21.38 1.23 14.26
C GLU A 160 -19.94 0.96 14.68
N ARG A 161 -19.79 0.14 15.74
CA ARG A 161 -18.53 -0.50 16.12
C ARG A 161 -18.66 -1.99 15.87
N GLN A 162 -17.94 -2.53 14.91
CA GLN A 162 -17.83 -3.97 14.67
C GLN A 162 -16.52 -4.49 15.26
N GLY A 163 -16.58 -5.05 16.46
CA GLY A 163 -15.40 -5.50 17.20
C GLY A 163 -14.45 -4.33 17.48
N GLU A 164 -13.22 -4.41 16.94
CA GLU A 164 -12.23 -3.31 17.02
C GLU A 164 -12.32 -2.32 15.86
N GLY A 165 -13.22 -2.54 14.89
CA GLY A 165 -13.42 -1.69 13.72
C GLY A 165 -14.40 -0.56 13.98
N TYR A 166 -14.27 0.52 13.20
CA TYR A 166 -15.16 1.68 13.24
C TYR A 166 -15.74 1.94 11.86
N TYR A 167 -17.03 2.23 11.85
CA TYR A 167 -17.78 2.59 10.66
C TYR A 167 -18.37 3.99 10.83
N TYR A 168 -18.02 4.89 9.91
CA TYR A 168 -18.52 6.25 9.87
C TYR A 168 -19.35 6.43 8.60
N ALA A 169 -20.53 6.99 8.73
CA ALA A 169 -21.39 7.33 7.60
C ALA A 169 -22.13 8.63 7.85
N ARG A 170 -22.74 9.14 6.81
CA ARG A 170 -23.62 10.29 6.87
C ARG A 170 -24.99 9.81 7.37
N LYS A 171 -25.56 10.51 8.36
CA LYS A 171 -26.94 10.30 8.79
C LYS A 171 -27.93 10.90 7.83
#